data_544fa3fd44d65188b7f69152955a2c31
#
_entry.id   544fa3fd44d65188b7f69152955a2c31
#
_cell.length_a   1.000
_cell.length_b   1.000
_cell.length_c   1.000
_cell.angle_alpha   90.00
_cell.angle_beta   90.00
_cell.angle_gamma   90.00
#
_symmetry.space_group_name_H-M   'P 1'
#
loop_
_entity.id
_entity.type
_entity.pdbx_description
1 polymer ?
#
loop_
_entity_poly.entity_id
_entity_poly.type
_entity_poly.pdbx_seq_one_letter_code
_entity_poly.pdbx_strand_id
1 'polypeptide(L)'
;ARISGHPKFPRRSIFHALNQKAIARKYAKDHNQKYEDLNLIIVHLGGGVSVGVHKKGLVIDVNQALDGEGPFSPERTGSLPVNEIVNACFSGEYTKEQIKKMIVGNGGFVAYLGTNDAYTVEVKAKEGSEEHAFIQSAMAYQVAKEIGAAATVLNGKVDAIVLTGGIAYGKPFDEEVIERVKFIAPVEIYAGEDEMGALAMNATMFLNKEIECKEYK
;
A
#
# COMPACT_ATOMS: atom_id res chain seq x y z
N ALA A 1 12.28 7.88 -4.31
CA ALA A 1 12.48 9.19 -3.73
C ALA A 1 12.85 9.10 -2.25
N ARG A 2 14.13 9.29 -1.93
CA ARG A 2 14.64 9.20 -0.53
C ARG A 2 14.61 10.54 0.21
N ILE A 3 14.32 11.64 -0.49
CA ILE A 3 14.39 12.99 0.07
C ILE A 3 13.09 13.27 0.83
N SER A 4 13.24 13.56 2.13
CA SER A 4 12.22 14.15 2.97
C SER A 4 12.47 15.65 3.13
N GLY A 5 11.67 16.33 3.95
CA GLY A 5 11.90 17.73 4.30
C GLY A 5 13.14 18.00 5.16
N HIS A 6 13.84 16.96 5.64
CA HIS A 6 15.02 17.13 6.51
C HIS A 6 16.08 16.03 6.29
N PRO A 7 17.38 16.39 6.10
CA PRO A 7 18.42 15.43 5.71
C PRO A 7 18.70 14.34 6.74
N LYS A 8 18.40 14.56 8.02
CA LYS A 8 18.55 13.53 9.06
C LYS A 8 17.45 12.47 9.05
N PHE A 9 16.34 12.69 8.35
CA PHE A 9 15.17 11.82 8.33
C PHE A 9 14.83 11.39 6.90
N PRO A 10 15.69 10.60 6.24
CA PRO A 10 15.42 10.18 4.86
C PRO A 10 14.21 9.24 4.79
N ARG A 11 13.44 9.36 3.71
CA ARG A 11 12.40 8.37 3.37
C ARG A 11 13.04 7.02 3.09
N ARG A 12 12.31 5.95 3.40
CA ARG A 12 12.70 4.57 3.16
C ARG A 12 11.68 3.90 2.25
N SER A 13 12.12 3.10 1.30
CA SER A 13 11.21 2.30 0.47
C SER A 13 11.07 0.89 1.06
N ILE A 14 10.17 0.75 2.03
CA ILE A 14 9.78 -0.54 2.61
C ILE A 14 8.36 -0.82 2.15
N PHE A 15 8.18 -1.82 1.29
CA PHE A 15 6.90 -2.11 0.66
C PHE A 15 6.81 -3.56 0.17
N HIS A 16 5.66 -3.98 -0.30
CA HIS A 16 5.39 -5.35 -0.79
C HIS A 16 5.97 -5.55 -2.21
N ALA A 17 7.28 -5.46 -2.34
CA ALA A 17 7.99 -5.39 -3.63
C ALA A 17 7.75 -6.61 -4.52
N LEU A 18 7.74 -7.82 -3.96
CA LEU A 18 7.53 -9.06 -4.71
C LEU A 18 6.12 -9.09 -5.29
N ASN A 19 5.11 -8.87 -4.45
CA ASN A 19 3.72 -8.86 -4.88
C ASN A 19 3.48 -7.76 -5.92
N GLN A 20 3.89 -6.51 -5.66
CA GLN A 20 3.66 -5.40 -6.58
C GLN A 20 4.28 -5.65 -7.96
N LYS A 21 5.51 -6.16 -8.04
CA LYS A 21 6.15 -6.48 -9.32
C LYS A 21 5.51 -7.68 -10.02
N ALA A 22 5.09 -8.70 -9.26
CA ALA A 22 4.40 -9.85 -9.83
C ALA A 22 3.07 -9.43 -10.46
N ILE A 23 2.28 -8.63 -9.74
CA ILE A 23 0.99 -8.11 -10.22
C ILE A 23 1.16 -7.18 -11.42
N ALA A 24 2.17 -6.29 -11.41
CA ALA A 24 2.45 -5.42 -12.55
C ALA A 24 2.77 -6.22 -13.83
N ARG A 25 3.56 -7.29 -13.70
CA ARG A 25 3.86 -8.20 -14.84
C ARG A 25 2.64 -9.00 -15.26
N LYS A 26 1.82 -9.46 -14.29
CA LYS A 26 0.58 -10.18 -14.58
C LYS A 26 -0.40 -9.28 -15.35
N TYR A 27 -0.62 -8.05 -14.87
CA TYR A 27 -1.41 -7.06 -15.57
C TYR A 27 -0.94 -6.87 -17.03
N ALA A 28 0.36 -6.64 -17.22
CA ALA A 28 0.95 -6.45 -18.54
C ALA A 28 0.69 -7.66 -19.46
N LYS A 29 0.89 -8.87 -18.94
CA LYS A 29 0.64 -10.12 -19.67
C LYS A 29 -0.83 -10.28 -20.07
N ASP A 30 -1.76 -10.04 -19.14
CA ASP A 30 -3.20 -10.19 -19.37
C ASP A 30 -3.71 -9.18 -20.42
N HIS A 31 -3.01 -8.04 -20.60
CA HIS A 31 -3.30 -7.01 -21.61
C HIS A 31 -2.43 -7.10 -22.87
N ASN A 32 -1.64 -8.18 -23.04
CA ASN A 32 -0.70 -8.35 -24.16
C ASN A 32 0.27 -7.16 -24.33
N GLN A 33 0.74 -6.61 -23.22
CA GLN A 33 1.68 -5.49 -23.15
C GLN A 33 2.97 -5.92 -22.44
N LYS A 34 4.01 -5.10 -22.54
CA LYS A 34 5.24 -5.29 -21.76
C LYS A 34 5.18 -4.39 -20.52
N TYR A 35 5.60 -4.92 -19.39
CA TYR A 35 5.66 -4.13 -18.14
C TYR A 35 6.58 -2.90 -18.30
N GLU A 36 7.64 -3.03 -19.11
CA GLU A 36 8.59 -1.98 -19.43
C GLU A 36 7.99 -0.83 -20.26
N ASP A 37 6.80 -1.01 -20.82
CA ASP A 37 6.10 0.04 -21.57
C ASP A 37 5.04 0.79 -20.76
N LEU A 38 4.73 0.30 -19.54
CA LEU A 38 3.62 0.76 -18.72
C LEU A 38 4.03 1.70 -17.60
N ASN A 39 3.09 2.60 -17.26
CA ASN A 39 3.07 3.42 -16.06
C ASN A 39 1.89 2.98 -15.19
N LEU A 40 2.15 2.29 -14.10
CA LEU A 40 1.12 1.72 -13.24
C LEU A 40 1.20 2.29 -11.82
N ILE A 41 0.05 2.38 -11.16
CA ILE A 41 -0.01 2.55 -9.71
C ILE A 41 -0.49 1.21 -9.15
N ILE A 42 0.36 0.52 -8.40
CA ILE A 42 0.02 -0.76 -7.78
C ILE A 42 -0.23 -0.52 -6.29
N VAL A 43 -1.40 -0.90 -5.84
CA VAL A 43 -1.86 -0.72 -4.46
C VAL A 43 -2.00 -2.08 -3.80
N HIS A 44 -1.08 -2.41 -2.92
CA HIS A 44 -1.19 -3.63 -2.10
C HIS A 44 -1.93 -3.29 -0.81
N LEU A 45 -3.02 -4.01 -0.58
CA LEU A 45 -3.97 -3.84 0.51
C LEU A 45 -3.96 -5.09 1.40
N GLY A 46 -3.22 -5.03 2.50
CA GLY A 46 -3.06 -6.13 3.47
C GLY A 46 -2.93 -5.60 4.88
N GLY A 47 -2.27 -6.34 5.79
CA GLY A 47 -1.94 -5.85 7.14
C GLY A 47 -1.15 -4.53 7.12
N GLY A 48 -0.38 -4.30 6.06
CA GLY A 48 0.14 -2.99 5.67
C GLY A 48 -0.41 -2.56 4.31
N VAL A 49 -0.37 -1.26 4.02
CA VAL A 49 -0.78 -0.70 2.72
C VAL A 49 0.40 -0.04 2.04
N SER A 50 0.69 -0.44 0.81
CA SER A 50 1.71 0.22 -0.01
C SER A 50 1.16 0.63 -1.37
N VAL A 51 1.37 1.88 -1.74
CA VAL A 51 0.98 2.48 -3.02
C VAL A 51 2.25 2.77 -3.80
N GLY A 52 2.55 1.90 -4.76
CA GLY A 52 3.78 1.96 -5.56
C GLY A 52 3.56 2.56 -6.93
N VAL A 53 4.48 3.43 -7.32
CA VAL A 53 4.51 4.06 -8.65
C VAL A 53 5.48 3.29 -9.52
N HIS A 54 4.96 2.61 -10.52
CA HIS A 54 5.73 1.83 -11.48
C HIS A 54 5.82 2.60 -12.80
N LYS A 55 7.03 2.87 -13.25
CA LYS A 55 7.30 3.55 -14.50
C LYS A 55 8.26 2.74 -15.34
N LYS A 56 7.80 2.27 -16.49
CA LYS A 56 8.66 1.58 -17.48
C LYS A 56 9.48 0.43 -16.85
N GLY A 57 8.79 -0.46 -16.11
CA GLY A 57 9.43 -1.63 -15.48
C GLY A 57 10.13 -1.35 -14.14
N LEU A 58 10.17 -0.12 -13.67
CA LEU A 58 10.84 0.29 -12.43
C LEU A 58 9.85 0.86 -11.42
N VAL A 59 10.00 0.50 -10.15
CA VAL A 59 9.34 1.19 -9.04
C VAL A 59 10.15 2.46 -8.75
N ILE A 60 9.56 3.61 -9.00
CA ILE A 60 10.25 4.91 -8.88
C ILE A 60 9.88 5.68 -7.62
N ASP A 61 8.72 5.42 -7.04
CA ASP A 61 8.29 5.94 -5.75
C ASP A 61 7.32 4.98 -5.06
N VAL A 62 7.25 5.04 -3.74
CA VAL A 62 6.32 4.26 -2.91
C VAL A 62 6.34 4.86 -1.50
N ASN A 63 5.20 4.84 -0.79
CA ASN A 63 5.18 5.15 0.63
C ASN A 63 5.92 4.08 1.44
N GLN A 64 6.50 4.47 2.56
CA GLN A 64 7.05 3.52 3.53
C GLN A 64 5.90 2.83 4.28
N ALA A 65 5.56 1.62 3.84
CA ALA A 65 4.38 0.90 4.28
C ALA A 65 4.51 0.27 5.68
N LEU A 66 5.65 0.40 6.34
CA LEU A 66 5.88 -0.18 7.67
C LEU A 66 5.55 0.82 8.77
N ASP A 67 6.21 1.97 8.78
CA ASP A 67 6.11 2.93 9.88
C ASP A 67 6.06 4.39 9.38
N GLY A 68 4.94 5.05 9.63
CA GLY A 68 4.82 6.50 9.61
C GLY A 68 4.65 7.18 8.25
N GLU A 69 4.31 6.47 7.16
CA GLU A 69 4.06 7.09 5.86
C GLU A 69 2.88 6.43 5.13
N GLY A 70 2.14 7.22 4.36
CA GLY A 70 0.99 6.76 3.58
C GLY A 70 -0.29 6.56 4.38
N PRO A 71 -1.26 5.82 3.84
CA PRO A 71 -2.53 5.55 4.50
C PRO A 71 -2.35 4.61 5.69
N PHE A 72 -3.24 4.71 6.69
CA PHE A 72 -3.30 3.69 7.72
C PHE A 72 -3.83 2.35 7.16
N SER A 73 -3.54 1.28 7.86
CA SER A 73 -3.90 -0.08 7.49
C SER A 73 -4.57 -0.79 8.69
N PRO A 74 -4.95 -2.06 8.58
CA PRO A 74 -5.51 -2.78 9.72
C PRO A 74 -4.70 -2.70 11.03
N GLU A 75 -3.36 -2.69 10.96
CA GLU A 75 -2.52 -2.70 12.17
C GLU A 75 -1.44 -1.62 12.21
N ARG A 76 -1.46 -0.65 11.29
CA ARG A 76 -0.46 0.41 11.19
C ARG A 76 -1.12 1.77 11.07
N THR A 77 -0.51 2.77 11.66
CA THR A 77 -1.08 4.13 11.69
C THR A 77 -0.99 4.89 10.37
N GLY A 78 -0.07 4.50 9.46
CA GLY A 78 0.28 5.38 8.35
C GLY A 78 0.87 6.71 8.85
N SER A 79 0.66 7.77 8.08
CA SER A 79 1.14 9.11 8.43
C SER A 79 0.41 9.68 9.64
N LEU A 80 1.17 10.19 10.60
CA LEU A 80 0.66 10.79 11.82
C LEU A 80 1.07 12.27 11.91
N PRO A 81 0.32 13.11 12.67
CA PRO A 81 0.75 14.44 13.01
C PRO A 81 2.04 14.39 13.83
N VAL A 82 3.14 14.91 13.25
CA VAL A 82 4.49 14.77 13.83
C VAL A 82 4.59 15.37 15.22
N ASN A 83 3.96 16.53 15.44
CA ASN A 83 4.02 17.21 16.74
C ASN A 83 3.40 16.38 17.87
N GLU A 84 2.29 15.67 17.59
CA GLU A 84 1.62 14.81 18.57
C GLU A 84 2.49 13.61 18.95
N ILE A 85 3.23 13.07 18.00
CA ILE A 85 4.19 11.98 18.27
C ILE A 85 5.36 12.50 19.11
N VAL A 86 5.88 13.70 18.83
CA VAL A 86 6.94 14.31 19.63
C VAL A 86 6.44 14.54 21.06
N ASN A 87 5.25 15.10 21.23
CA ASN A 87 4.64 15.32 22.55
C ASN A 87 4.51 14.00 23.33
N ALA A 88 3.99 12.95 22.70
CA ALA A 88 3.87 11.63 23.31
C ALA A 88 5.24 11.03 23.70
N CYS A 89 6.26 11.16 22.86
CA CYS A 89 7.61 10.67 23.14
C CYS A 89 8.26 11.33 24.37
N PHE A 90 7.93 12.57 24.65
CA PHE A 90 8.53 13.36 25.76
C PHE A 90 7.56 13.61 26.92
N SER A 91 6.34 13.04 26.90
CA SER A 91 5.36 13.17 27.98
C SER A 91 5.77 12.46 29.28
N GLY A 92 6.58 11.41 29.16
CA GLY A 92 6.86 10.48 30.25
C GLY A 92 5.79 9.41 30.46
N GLU A 93 4.71 9.42 29.67
CA GLU A 93 3.61 8.45 29.78
C GLU A 93 3.91 7.13 29.08
N TYR A 94 4.75 7.15 28.04
CA TYR A 94 5.02 6.01 27.18
C TYR A 94 6.50 5.72 27.06
N THR A 95 6.84 4.43 27.00
CA THR A 95 8.18 3.99 26.60
C THR A 95 8.34 4.07 25.08
N LYS A 96 9.58 4.07 24.62
CA LYS A 96 9.89 4.00 23.17
C LYS A 96 9.26 2.79 22.50
N GLU A 97 9.26 1.63 23.17
CA GLU A 97 8.69 0.37 22.68
C GLU A 97 7.17 0.47 22.55
N GLN A 98 6.51 1.11 23.52
CA GLN A 98 5.07 1.36 23.46
C GLN A 98 4.71 2.26 22.26
N ILE A 99 5.41 3.39 22.08
CA ILE A 99 5.18 4.27 20.91
C ILE A 99 5.38 3.51 19.61
N LYS A 100 6.46 2.73 19.48
CA LYS A 100 6.68 1.92 18.26
C LYS A 100 5.56 0.92 18.02
N LYS A 101 5.06 0.28 19.07
CA LYS A 101 3.95 -0.67 18.98
C LYS A 101 2.63 0.02 18.61
N MET A 102 2.39 1.24 19.06
CA MET A 102 1.25 2.05 18.62
C MET A 102 1.31 2.34 17.12
N ILE A 103 2.51 2.59 16.58
CA ILE A 103 2.70 2.88 15.15
C ILE A 103 2.53 1.60 14.32
N VAL A 104 3.13 0.48 14.77
CA VAL A 104 3.12 -0.81 14.05
C VAL A 104 2.64 -1.92 14.97
N GLY A 105 1.50 -2.50 14.64
CA GLY A 105 0.86 -3.60 15.36
C GLY A 105 -0.39 -3.20 16.14
N ASN A 106 -0.42 -2.02 16.75
CA ASN A 106 -1.57 -1.50 17.50
C ASN A 106 -2.15 -0.21 16.88
N GLY A 107 -1.81 0.09 15.62
CA GLY A 107 -2.38 1.21 14.87
C GLY A 107 -3.59 0.79 14.04
N GLY A 108 -4.14 1.70 13.26
CA GLY A 108 -5.20 1.43 12.30
C GLY A 108 -6.47 0.82 12.91
N PHE A 109 -7.01 -0.22 12.26
CA PHE A 109 -8.22 -0.89 12.76
C PHE A 109 -8.03 -1.44 14.18
N VAL A 110 -6.83 -1.95 14.52
CA VAL A 110 -6.56 -2.44 15.87
C VAL A 110 -6.77 -1.33 16.90
N ALA A 111 -6.30 -0.11 16.62
CA ALA A 111 -6.44 1.01 17.56
C ALA A 111 -7.89 1.46 17.74
N TYR A 112 -8.68 1.47 16.66
CA TYR A 112 -10.06 1.96 16.67
C TYR A 112 -11.09 0.88 16.97
N LEU A 113 -10.89 -0.33 16.45
CA LEU A 113 -11.92 -1.38 16.42
C LEU A 113 -11.51 -2.66 17.16
N GLY A 114 -10.27 -2.71 17.69
CA GLY A 114 -9.75 -3.87 18.43
C GLY A 114 -9.47 -5.10 17.58
N THR A 115 -9.45 -5.00 16.25
CA THR A 115 -9.19 -6.12 15.33
C THR A 115 -8.36 -5.68 14.13
N ASN A 116 -7.50 -6.56 13.63
CA ASN A 116 -6.81 -6.38 12.36
C ASN A 116 -7.47 -7.15 11.20
N ASP A 117 -8.57 -7.84 11.47
CA ASP A 117 -9.31 -8.59 10.45
C ASP A 117 -10.25 -7.67 9.66
N ALA A 118 -9.83 -7.27 8.47
CA ALA A 118 -10.61 -6.41 7.58
C ALA A 118 -11.95 -7.04 7.16
N TYR A 119 -12.01 -8.37 7.07
CA TYR A 119 -13.27 -9.07 6.78
C TYR A 119 -14.29 -8.90 7.91
N THR A 120 -13.86 -9.05 9.16
CA THR A 120 -14.71 -8.78 10.34
C THR A 120 -15.20 -7.35 10.36
N VAL A 121 -14.35 -6.37 10.00
CA VAL A 121 -14.74 -4.95 9.91
C VAL A 121 -15.82 -4.77 8.85
N GLU A 122 -15.65 -5.34 7.66
CA GLU A 122 -16.63 -5.27 6.58
C GLU A 122 -17.99 -5.90 6.97
N VAL A 123 -17.95 -7.08 7.61
CA VAL A 123 -19.17 -7.76 8.06
C VAL A 123 -19.94 -6.90 9.06
N LYS A 124 -19.26 -6.37 10.09
CA LYS A 124 -19.89 -5.50 11.10
C LYS A 124 -20.44 -4.21 10.50
N ALA A 125 -19.73 -3.62 9.54
CA ALA A 125 -20.24 -2.45 8.82
C ALA A 125 -21.53 -2.77 8.07
N LYS A 126 -21.62 -3.91 7.38
CA LYS A 126 -22.83 -4.40 6.70
C LYS A 126 -23.97 -4.72 7.67
N GLU A 127 -23.67 -5.17 8.88
CA GLU A 127 -24.62 -5.41 9.95
C GLU A 127 -25.16 -4.12 10.62
N GLY A 128 -24.67 -2.95 10.19
CA GLY A 128 -25.16 -1.64 10.61
C GLY A 128 -24.30 -0.97 11.68
N SER A 129 -23.08 -1.44 11.95
CA SER A 129 -22.16 -0.71 12.82
C SER A 129 -21.60 0.53 12.12
N GLU A 130 -22.08 1.70 12.53
CA GLU A 130 -21.64 2.99 12.00
C GLU A 130 -20.14 3.22 12.24
N GLU A 131 -19.61 2.80 13.39
CA GLU A 131 -18.20 2.94 13.73
C GLU A 131 -17.31 2.15 12.78
N HIS A 132 -17.65 0.87 12.51
CA HIS A 132 -16.88 0.04 11.58
C HIS A 132 -16.95 0.58 10.15
N ALA A 133 -18.13 1.01 9.71
CA ALA A 133 -18.32 1.63 8.40
C ALA A 133 -17.48 2.90 8.26
N PHE A 134 -17.50 3.77 9.27
CA PHE A 134 -16.78 5.03 9.28
C PHE A 134 -15.24 4.82 9.23
N ILE A 135 -14.71 3.91 10.05
CA ILE A 135 -13.26 3.66 10.09
C ILE A 135 -12.80 2.96 8.79
N GLN A 136 -13.59 2.05 8.24
CA GLN A 136 -13.31 1.44 6.93
C GLN A 136 -13.28 2.49 5.82
N SER A 137 -14.26 3.38 5.77
CA SER A 137 -14.34 4.48 4.81
C SER A 137 -13.18 5.47 4.96
N ALA A 138 -12.76 5.76 6.21
CA ALA A 138 -11.60 6.61 6.46
C ALA A 138 -10.29 5.99 5.90
N MET A 139 -10.14 4.66 5.97
CA MET A 139 -9.00 3.97 5.36
C MET A 139 -9.08 4.06 3.83
N ALA A 140 -10.23 3.77 3.22
CA ALA A 140 -10.44 3.88 1.78
C ALA A 140 -10.16 5.29 1.26
N TYR A 141 -10.60 6.32 1.99
CA TYR A 141 -10.32 7.72 1.70
C TYR A 141 -8.81 8.02 1.69
N GLN A 142 -8.06 7.55 2.69
CA GLN A 142 -6.61 7.77 2.74
C GLN A 142 -5.88 7.02 1.64
N VAL A 143 -6.30 5.79 1.31
CA VAL A 143 -5.76 5.03 0.17
C VAL A 143 -5.98 5.80 -1.14
N ALA A 144 -7.18 6.30 -1.36
CA ALA A 144 -7.49 7.09 -2.56
C ALA A 144 -6.66 8.37 -2.65
N LYS A 145 -6.43 9.07 -1.55
CA LYS A 145 -5.53 10.24 -1.50
C LYS A 145 -4.10 9.88 -1.88
N GLU A 146 -3.59 8.76 -1.39
CA GLU A 146 -2.23 8.32 -1.70
C GLU A 146 -2.11 7.94 -3.18
N ILE A 147 -3.13 7.30 -3.77
CA ILE A 147 -3.19 7.05 -5.22
C ILE A 147 -3.15 8.37 -6.00
N GLY A 148 -3.91 9.38 -5.56
CA GLY A 148 -3.88 10.71 -6.16
C GLY A 148 -2.50 11.36 -6.11
N ALA A 149 -1.83 11.28 -4.96
CA ALA A 149 -0.44 11.74 -4.80
C ALA A 149 0.52 10.96 -5.71
N ALA A 150 0.38 9.63 -5.78
CA ALA A 150 1.17 8.77 -6.66
C ALA A 150 0.99 9.13 -8.15
N ALA A 151 -0.21 9.51 -8.57
CA ALA A 151 -0.48 9.92 -9.96
C ALA A 151 0.32 11.16 -10.37
N THR A 152 0.60 12.08 -9.45
CA THR A 152 1.41 13.27 -9.72
C THR A 152 2.85 12.94 -10.05
N VAL A 153 3.40 11.85 -9.50
CA VAL A 153 4.76 11.36 -9.80
C VAL A 153 4.89 10.98 -11.29
N LEU A 154 3.79 10.54 -11.89
CA LEU A 154 3.69 10.20 -13.32
C LEU A 154 3.17 11.38 -14.18
N ASN A 155 3.01 12.57 -13.60
CA ASN A 155 2.40 13.73 -14.26
C ASN A 155 1.00 13.42 -14.83
N GLY A 156 0.23 12.58 -14.15
CA GLY A 156 -1.09 12.12 -14.58
C GLY A 156 -1.08 11.10 -15.73
N LYS A 157 0.08 10.68 -16.22
CA LYS A 157 0.20 9.67 -17.30
C LYS A 157 0.21 8.27 -16.69
N VAL A 158 -0.95 7.82 -16.24
CA VAL A 158 -1.18 6.52 -15.60
C VAL A 158 -1.95 5.64 -16.59
N ASP A 159 -1.42 4.47 -16.91
CA ASP A 159 -2.10 3.52 -17.81
C ASP A 159 -3.17 2.73 -17.04
N ALA A 160 -2.90 2.34 -15.79
CA ALA A 160 -3.87 1.72 -14.91
C ALA A 160 -3.50 1.88 -13.42
N ILE A 161 -4.52 1.76 -12.57
CA ILE A 161 -4.42 1.57 -11.12
C ILE A 161 -4.78 0.12 -10.85
N VAL A 162 -3.96 -0.61 -10.11
CA VAL A 162 -4.21 -2.02 -9.81
C VAL A 162 -4.28 -2.23 -8.31
N LEU A 163 -5.43 -2.69 -7.81
CA LEU A 163 -5.64 -3.06 -6.42
C LEU A 163 -5.32 -4.54 -6.22
N THR A 164 -4.54 -4.88 -5.20
CA THR A 164 -4.16 -6.25 -4.86
C THR A 164 -4.06 -6.44 -3.35
N GLY A 165 -3.78 -7.66 -2.89
CA GLY A 165 -3.74 -8.01 -1.47
C GLY A 165 -5.07 -8.56 -0.95
N GLY A 166 -5.08 -9.00 0.31
CA GLY A 166 -6.24 -9.67 0.89
C GLY A 166 -7.48 -8.79 1.08
N ILE A 167 -7.30 -7.48 1.32
CA ILE A 167 -8.42 -6.54 1.48
C ILE A 167 -9.16 -6.32 0.16
N ALA A 168 -8.46 -6.44 -0.97
CA ALA A 168 -9.05 -6.30 -2.31
C ALA A 168 -10.06 -7.40 -2.70
N TYR A 169 -10.42 -8.31 -1.78
CA TYR A 169 -11.62 -9.15 -1.89
C TYR A 169 -12.89 -8.44 -1.41
N GLY A 170 -12.75 -7.33 -0.67
CA GLY A 170 -13.85 -6.58 -0.06
C GLY A 170 -14.45 -5.56 -1.02
N LYS A 171 -15.51 -5.93 -1.74
CA LYS A 171 -16.16 -5.06 -2.73
C LYS A 171 -16.52 -3.65 -2.24
N PRO A 172 -17.13 -3.44 -1.04
CA PRO A 172 -17.48 -2.10 -0.59
C PRO A 172 -16.27 -1.18 -0.42
N PHE A 173 -15.16 -1.72 0.08
CA PHE A 173 -13.92 -0.97 0.22
C PHE A 173 -13.35 -0.57 -1.15
N ASP A 174 -13.27 -1.53 -2.07
CA ASP A 174 -12.75 -1.28 -3.41
C ASP A 174 -13.61 -0.29 -4.19
N GLU A 175 -14.95 -0.43 -4.12
CA GLU A 175 -15.90 0.48 -4.77
C GLU A 175 -15.71 1.93 -4.29
N GLU A 176 -15.48 2.13 -3.00
CA GLU A 176 -15.22 3.47 -2.44
C GLU A 176 -13.89 4.05 -2.91
N VAL A 177 -12.84 3.24 -3.00
CA VAL A 177 -11.54 3.67 -3.55
C VAL A 177 -11.70 3.99 -5.04
N ILE A 178 -12.31 3.09 -5.82
CA ILE A 178 -12.51 3.25 -7.26
C ILE A 178 -13.26 4.54 -7.57
N GLU A 179 -14.37 4.80 -6.88
CA GLU A 179 -15.17 6.00 -7.12
C GLU A 179 -14.35 7.28 -6.98
N ARG A 180 -13.40 7.30 -6.05
CA ARG A 180 -12.53 8.46 -5.79
C ARG A 180 -11.37 8.61 -6.77
N VAL A 181 -10.94 7.54 -7.46
CA VAL A 181 -9.72 7.56 -8.28
C VAL A 181 -9.94 7.23 -9.77
N LYS A 182 -11.13 6.76 -10.17
CA LYS A 182 -11.46 6.38 -11.55
C LYS A 182 -11.25 7.49 -12.60
N PHE A 183 -11.20 8.74 -12.16
CA PHE A 183 -10.90 9.88 -13.04
C PHE A 183 -9.43 9.95 -13.44
N ILE A 184 -8.54 9.23 -12.74
CA ILE A 184 -7.09 9.22 -13.01
C ILE A 184 -6.78 8.23 -14.13
N ALA A 185 -7.24 6.98 -13.98
CA ALA A 185 -7.01 5.89 -14.93
C ALA A 185 -8.01 4.73 -14.65
N PRO A 186 -8.15 3.75 -15.56
CA PRO A 186 -8.87 2.51 -15.29
C PRO A 186 -8.35 1.83 -14.03
N VAL A 187 -9.26 1.27 -13.22
CA VAL A 187 -8.92 0.54 -12.00
C VAL A 187 -9.24 -0.94 -12.20
N GLU A 188 -8.27 -1.80 -11.93
CA GLU A 188 -8.43 -3.24 -11.98
C GLU A 188 -8.09 -3.88 -10.64
N ILE A 189 -8.78 -4.99 -10.33
CA ILE A 189 -8.63 -5.71 -9.08
C ILE A 189 -7.99 -7.07 -9.35
N TYR A 190 -6.84 -7.29 -8.72
CA TYR A 190 -6.13 -8.56 -8.68
C TYR A 190 -6.04 -9.01 -7.22
N ALA A 191 -7.20 -9.34 -6.64
CA ALA A 191 -7.30 -9.66 -5.22
C ALA A 191 -6.42 -10.83 -4.79
N GLY A 192 -5.94 -10.77 -3.55
CA GLY A 192 -5.05 -11.77 -2.95
C GLY A 192 -3.58 -11.50 -3.22
N GLU A 193 -2.77 -12.42 -2.72
CA GLU A 193 -1.32 -12.41 -2.88
C GLU A 193 -0.83 -13.84 -3.13
N ASP A 194 0.03 -14.00 -4.13
CA ASP A 194 0.70 -15.26 -4.44
C ASP A 194 2.21 -15.07 -4.33
N GLU A 195 2.69 -15.00 -3.09
CA GLU A 195 4.12 -14.83 -2.81
C GLU A 195 4.95 -16.00 -3.31
N MET A 196 4.44 -17.22 -3.18
CA MET A 196 5.14 -18.42 -3.65
C MET A 196 5.25 -18.44 -5.16
N GLY A 197 4.16 -18.12 -5.88
CA GLY A 197 4.17 -17.97 -7.33
C GLY A 197 5.09 -16.82 -7.79
N ALA A 198 5.11 -15.70 -7.09
CA ALA A 198 5.99 -14.58 -7.37
C ALA A 198 7.48 -14.95 -7.20
N LEU A 199 7.83 -15.70 -6.16
CA LEU A 199 9.19 -16.21 -5.94
C LEU A 199 9.58 -17.22 -7.02
N ALA A 200 8.70 -18.19 -7.32
CA ALA A 200 8.92 -19.19 -8.36
C ALA A 200 9.10 -18.54 -9.74
N MET A 201 8.28 -17.56 -10.08
CA MET A 201 8.39 -16.80 -11.33
C MET A 201 9.75 -16.09 -11.45
N ASN A 202 10.20 -15.39 -10.40
CA ASN A 202 11.50 -14.71 -10.43
C ASN A 202 12.66 -15.71 -10.57
N ALA A 203 12.61 -16.86 -9.88
CA ALA A 203 13.60 -17.92 -10.04
C ALA A 203 13.61 -18.48 -11.46
N THR A 204 12.45 -18.73 -12.04
CA THR A 204 12.30 -19.22 -13.41
C THR A 204 12.87 -18.23 -14.44
N MET A 205 12.56 -16.94 -14.30
CA MET A 205 13.10 -15.88 -15.16
C MET A 205 14.63 -15.82 -15.10
N PHE A 206 15.22 -15.99 -13.90
CA PHE A 206 16.67 -16.05 -13.77
C PHE A 206 17.27 -17.30 -14.45
N LEU A 207 16.68 -18.48 -14.23
CA LEU A 207 17.12 -19.73 -14.86
C LEU A 207 17.03 -19.68 -16.39
N ASN A 208 15.98 -19.04 -16.90
CA ASN A 208 15.76 -18.82 -18.34
C ASN A 208 16.63 -17.69 -18.92
N LYS A 209 17.46 -17.02 -18.10
CA LYS A 209 18.27 -15.88 -18.51
C LYS A 209 17.47 -14.66 -19.01
N GLU A 210 16.23 -14.53 -18.57
CA GLU A 210 15.39 -13.37 -18.85
C GLU A 210 15.73 -12.17 -17.96
N ILE A 211 16.33 -12.43 -16.80
CA ILE A 211 16.84 -11.41 -15.87
C ILE A 211 18.24 -11.78 -15.39
N GLU A 212 19.04 -10.75 -15.07
CA GLU A 212 20.36 -10.92 -14.50
C GLU A 212 20.30 -10.86 -12.97
N CYS A 213 21.21 -11.62 -12.31
CA CYS A 213 21.44 -11.50 -10.87
C CYS A 213 22.14 -10.18 -10.58
N LYS A 214 21.61 -9.42 -9.63
CA LYS A 214 22.24 -8.18 -9.17
C LYS A 214 23.02 -8.44 -7.89
N GLU A 215 24.25 -7.95 -7.81
CA GLU A 215 24.97 -7.92 -6.54
C GLU A 215 24.43 -6.82 -5.64
N TYR A 216 24.15 -7.19 -4.40
CA TYR A 216 23.81 -6.22 -3.36
C TYR A 216 25.11 -5.55 -2.88
N LYS A 217 25.23 -4.24 -3.09
CA LYS A 217 26.36 -3.41 -2.66
C LYS A 217 25.94 -2.43 -1.59
#